data_5aab3d4dba32e1f591e2549da429083b
#
_entry.id   5aab3d4dba32e1f591e2549da429083b
#
_cell.length_a   1.000
_cell.length_b   1.000
_cell.length_c   1.000
_cell.angle_alpha   90.00
_cell.angle_beta   90.00
_cell.angle_gamma   90.00
#
_symmetry.space_group_name_H-M   'P 1'
#
loop_
_entity.id
_entity.type
_entity.pdbx_description
1 polymer ?
#
loop_
_entity_poly.entity_id
_entity_poly.type
_entity_poly.pdbx_seq_one_letter_code
_entity_poly.pdbx_strand_id
1 'polypeptide(L)'
;LTGCKSPSKIAAEKAGEKILEKAAGVKVDIDGEKMTVVGEDGTQMTMGGNEWPEDQMAKEIPKMGSGTVSYVLNSAEFCTIIINEVKEKDFEKYLTEVESAGFSAEKAEYSDDANSIYIAQNDKRISLQLNYEHKSEALSLAIVKESE
;
A
#
# COMPACT_ATOMS: atom_id res chain seq x y z
N LEU A 1 -13.43 4.89 21.14
CA LEU A 1 -12.30 5.01 22.06
C LEU A 1 -11.08 4.37 21.43
N THR A 2 -10.24 5.21 20.91
CA THR A 2 -8.89 4.82 20.56
C THR A 2 -8.20 4.38 21.85
N GLY A 3 -8.12 3.09 22.04
CA GLY A 3 -7.64 2.55 23.28
C GLY A 3 -6.20 2.93 23.55
N CYS A 4 -5.95 3.35 24.78
CA CYS A 4 -4.61 3.33 25.32
C CYS A 4 -4.09 1.90 25.24
N LYS A 5 -2.96 1.70 24.62
CA LYS A 5 -2.29 0.40 24.62
C LYS A 5 -2.00 -0.01 26.05
N SER A 6 -2.17 -1.28 26.37
CA SER A 6 -1.80 -1.79 27.67
C SER A 6 -0.28 -1.68 27.88
N PRO A 7 0.22 -1.46 29.11
CA PRO A 7 1.66 -1.40 29.36
C PRO A 7 2.42 -2.65 28.92
N SER A 8 1.80 -3.83 29.01
CA SER A 8 2.40 -5.08 28.53
C SER A 8 2.57 -5.11 27.02
N LYS A 9 1.59 -4.57 26.26
CA LYS A 9 1.67 -4.49 24.80
C LYS A 9 2.78 -3.53 24.36
N ILE A 10 2.88 -2.36 25.01
CA ILE A 10 3.94 -1.38 24.74
C ILE A 10 5.32 -1.98 25.01
N ALA A 11 5.48 -2.70 26.13
CA ALA A 11 6.73 -3.36 26.47
C ALA A 11 7.12 -4.43 25.46
N ALA A 12 6.15 -5.22 24.97
CA ALA A 12 6.39 -6.25 23.95
C ALA A 12 6.80 -5.62 22.61
N GLU A 13 6.15 -4.54 22.19
CA GLU A 13 6.50 -3.80 20.99
C GLU A 13 7.94 -3.27 21.06
N LYS A 14 8.30 -2.62 22.18
CA LYS A 14 9.65 -2.07 22.39
C LYS A 14 10.72 -3.16 22.41
N ALA A 15 10.46 -4.31 23.01
CA ALA A 15 11.37 -5.44 23.00
C ALA A 15 11.57 -5.98 21.59
N GLY A 16 10.48 -6.12 20.80
CA GLY A 16 10.54 -6.54 19.40
C GLY A 16 11.31 -5.56 18.53
N GLU A 17 11.08 -4.27 18.70
CA GLU A 17 11.83 -3.22 18.00
C GLU A 17 13.34 -3.35 18.23
N LYS A 18 13.77 -3.47 19.49
CA LYS A 18 15.20 -3.59 19.84
C LYS A 18 15.85 -4.84 19.25
N ILE A 19 15.14 -5.95 19.24
CA ILE A 19 15.65 -7.20 18.67
C ILE A 19 15.88 -7.03 17.16
N LEU A 20 14.92 -6.45 16.45
CA LEU A 20 15.01 -6.21 15.03
C LEU A 20 16.08 -5.18 14.68
N GLU A 21 16.17 -4.10 15.44
CA GLU A 21 17.20 -3.08 15.27
C GLU A 21 18.60 -3.66 15.41
N LYS A 22 18.82 -4.47 16.42
CA LYS A 22 20.12 -5.10 16.68
C LYS A 22 20.47 -6.12 15.60
N ALA A 23 19.48 -6.89 15.12
CA ALA A 23 19.71 -7.94 14.13
C ALA A 23 19.96 -7.39 12.74
N ALA A 24 19.26 -6.32 12.35
CA ALA A 24 19.26 -5.81 10.99
C ALA A 24 20.04 -4.50 10.80
N GLY A 25 20.50 -3.85 11.87
CA GLY A 25 21.19 -2.57 11.78
C GLY A 25 20.29 -1.42 11.35
N VAL A 26 19.00 -1.50 11.63
CA VAL A 26 17.99 -0.51 11.23
C VAL A 26 17.20 -0.08 12.46
N LYS A 27 16.53 1.06 12.36
CA LYS A 27 15.58 1.50 13.39
C LYS A 27 14.21 0.95 13.06
N VAL A 28 13.53 0.42 14.07
CA VAL A 28 12.19 -0.18 13.93
C VAL A 28 11.22 0.46 14.90
N ASP A 29 10.07 0.87 14.42
CA ASP A 29 8.96 1.36 15.22
C ASP A 29 7.75 0.47 14.97
N ILE A 30 7.22 -0.13 16.02
CA ILE A 30 6.04 -0.99 15.95
C ILE A 30 4.89 -0.29 16.67
N ASP A 31 3.81 -0.04 15.94
CA ASP A 31 2.60 0.59 16.46
C ASP A 31 1.38 -0.25 16.06
N GLY A 32 0.95 -1.13 16.96
CA GLY A 32 -0.13 -2.06 16.70
C GLY A 32 0.22 -3.04 15.59
N GLU A 33 -0.52 -2.99 14.49
CA GLU A 33 -0.29 -3.84 13.31
C GLU A 33 0.63 -3.18 12.28
N LYS A 34 1.04 -1.94 12.54
CA LYS A 34 1.88 -1.16 11.64
C LYS A 34 3.34 -1.18 12.12
N MET A 35 4.25 -1.51 11.23
CA MET A 35 5.68 -1.50 11.50
C MET A 35 6.39 -0.55 10.52
N THR A 36 7.22 0.33 11.05
CA THR A 36 8.05 1.24 10.26
C THR A 36 9.51 0.87 10.46
N VAL A 37 10.24 0.69 9.36
CA VAL A 37 11.67 0.37 9.38
C VAL A 37 12.42 1.50 8.70
N VAL A 38 13.44 2.03 9.38
CA VAL A 38 14.30 3.08 8.83
C VAL A 38 15.72 2.54 8.70
N GLY A 39 16.25 2.53 7.47
CA GLY A 39 17.60 2.10 7.18
C GLY A 39 18.66 3.13 7.59
N GLU A 40 19.91 2.72 7.59
CA GLU A 40 21.05 3.59 7.93
C GLU A 40 21.18 4.79 6.96
N ASP A 41 20.75 4.61 5.73
CA ASP A 41 20.74 5.66 4.70
C ASP A 41 19.54 6.60 4.78
N GLY A 42 18.67 6.42 5.78
CA GLY A 42 17.47 7.21 5.96
C GLY A 42 16.25 6.73 5.17
N THR A 43 16.37 5.66 4.39
CA THR A 43 15.20 5.09 3.68
C THR A 43 14.20 4.55 4.68
N GLN A 44 12.92 4.75 4.40
CA GLN A 44 11.84 4.35 5.29
C GLN A 44 10.87 3.43 4.57
N MET A 45 10.49 2.35 5.24
CA MET A 45 9.48 1.42 4.77
C MET A 45 8.44 1.19 5.86
N THR A 46 7.17 1.28 5.49
CA THR A 46 6.06 1.01 6.39
C THR A 46 5.33 -0.24 5.93
N MET A 47 5.06 -1.16 6.86
CA MET A 47 4.36 -2.42 6.61
C MET A 47 3.18 -2.56 7.55
N GLY A 48 2.10 -3.16 7.04
CA GLY A 48 0.90 -3.43 7.83
C GLY A 48 0.02 -2.22 8.02
N GLY A 49 -0.95 -2.36 8.91
CA GLY A 49 -1.96 -1.34 9.15
C GLY A 49 -3.20 -1.55 8.30
N ASN A 50 -4.26 -0.83 8.67
CA ASN A 50 -5.59 -0.94 8.03
C ASN A 50 -6.08 0.41 7.52
N GLU A 51 -5.18 1.35 7.31
CA GLU A 51 -5.50 2.67 6.80
C GLU A 51 -4.74 2.94 5.50
N TRP A 52 -5.36 3.70 4.61
CA TRP A 52 -4.71 4.14 3.38
C TRP A 52 -3.53 5.03 3.73
N PRO A 53 -2.30 4.72 3.26
CA PRO A 53 -1.15 5.56 3.56
C PRO A 53 -1.23 6.89 2.78
N GLU A 54 -0.79 7.97 3.41
CA GLU A 54 -0.84 9.31 2.82
C GLU A 54 0.54 9.90 2.54
N ASP A 55 1.59 9.10 2.69
CA ASP A 55 2.97 9.53 2.50
C ASP A 55 3.69 8.68 1.45
N GLN A 56 4.92 9.05 1.17
CA GLN A 56 5.84 8.34 0.29
C GLN A 56 5.20 8.04 -1.09
N MET A 57 5.34 6.80 -1.60
CA MET A 57 4.81 6.45 -2.92
C MET A 57 3.28 6.48 -2.97
N ALA A 58 2.61 6.19 -1.87
CA ALA A 58 1.14 6.17 -1.83
C ALA A 58 0.50 7.52 -2.18
N LYS A 59 1.18 8.63 -1.96
CA LYS A 59 0.66 9.96 -2.31
C LYS A 59 0.55 10.20 -3.83
N GLU A 60 1.21 9.36 -4.62
CA GLU A 60 1.19 9.48 -6.08
C GLU A 60 -0.09 8.93 -6.72
N ILE A 61 -0.91 8.21 -5.97
CA ILE A 61 -2.15 7.63 -6.47
C ILE A 61 -3.37 8.18 -5.71
N PRO A 62 -4.52 8.25 -6.38
CA PRO A 62 -5.76 8.66 -5.69
C PRO A 62 -6.12 7.68 -4.58
N LYS A 63 -6.64 8.20 -3.50
CA LYS A 63 -7.16 7.39 -2.39
C LYS A 63 -8.48 6.74 -2.83
N MET A 64 -8.60 5.43 -2.62
CA MET A 64 -9.86 4.74 -2.86
C MET A 64 -10.86 5.07 -1.75
N GLY A 65 -12.06 5.52 -2.13
CA GLY A 65 -13.08 5.97 -1.18
C GLY A 65 -13.94 4.87 -0.59
N SER A 66 -13.75 3.62 -1.01
CA SER A 66 -14.57 2.47 -0.60
C SER A 66 -13.68 1.28 -0.26
N GLY A 67 -14.29 0.25 0.34
CA GLY A 67 -13.57 -0.95 0.75
C GLY A 67 -12.82 -0.79 2.06
N THR A 68 -12.15 -1.85 2.47
CA THR A 68 -11.41 -1.92 3.73
C THR A 68 -9.94 -2.29 3.44
N VAL A 69 -9.02 -1.43 3.81
CA VAL A 69 -7.59 -1.70 3.66
C VAL A 69 -7.21 -2.84 4.62
N SER A 70 -6.61 -3.90 4.06
CA SER A 70 -6.20 -5.08 4.84
C SER A 70 -4.69 -5.24 4.93
N TYR A 71 -3.94 -4.64 4.01
CA TYR A 71 -2.49 -4.72 4.01
C TYR A 71 -1.88 -3.50 3.32
N VAL A 72 -0.77 -3.01 3.85
CA VAL A 72 -0.01 -1.89 3.28
C VAL A 72 1.48 -2.22 3.34
N LEU A 73 2.17 -1.96 2.25
CA LEU A 73 3.63 -1.91 2.20
C LEU A 73 3.99 -0.64 1.43
N ASN A 74 4.64 0.31 2.07
CA ASN A 74 4.86 1.64 1.50
C ASN A 74 6.30 2.11 1.72
N SER A 75 6.92 2.61 0.67
CA SER A 75 8.27 3.18 0.71
C SER A 75 8.38 4.34 -0.28
N ALA A 76 9.55 4.92 -0.39
CA ALA A 76 9.79 6.01 -1.35
C ALA A 76 9.79 5.53 -2.81
N GLU A 77 10.00 4.24 -3.06
CA GLU A 77 10.13 3.69 -4.40
C GLU A 77 8.98 2.78 -4.83
N PHE A 78 8.24 2.25 -3.88
CA PHE A 78 7.12 1.36 -4.20
C PHE A 78 6.05 1.39 -3.11
N CYS A 79 4.84 0.98 -3.49
CA CYS A 79 3.75 0.84 -2.54
C CYS A 79 2.85 -0.31 -3.01
N THR A 80 2.42 -1.15 -2.07
CA THR A 80 1.42 -2.18 -2.29
C THR A 80 0.31 -2.02 -1.27
N ILE A 81 -0.93 -2.03 -1.74
CA ILE A 81 -2.10 -1.92 -0.87
C ILE A 81 -3.09 -3.00 -1.30
N ILE A 82 -3.62 -3.75 -0.32
CA ILE A 82 -4.70 -4.71 -0.55
C ILE A 82 -5.95 -4.17 0.13
N ILE A 83 -7.02 -4.05 -0.65
CA ILE A 83 -8.31 -3.52 -0.20
C ILE A 83 -9.36 -4.59 -0.41
N ASN A 84 -10.07 -4.95 0.65
CA ASN A 84 -11.18 -5.90 0.62
C ASN A 84 -12.51 -5.16 0.54
N GLU A 85 -13.57 -5.90 0.23
CA GLU A 85 -14.93 -5.37 0.15
C GLU A 85 -15.08 -4.26 -0.90
N VAL A 86 -14.40 -4.41 -2.03
CA VAL A 86 -14.48 -3.48 -3.16
C VAL A 86 -15.52 -4.00 -4.14
N LYS A 87 -16.59 -3.25 -4.35
CA LYS A 87 -17.61 -3.61 -5.34
C LYS A 87 -17.09 -3.32 -6.74
N GLU A 88 -17.57 -4.07 -7.72
CA GLU A 88 -17.16 -3.90 -9.12
C GLU A 88 -17.33 -2.46 -9.62
N LYS A 89 -18.46 -1.83 -9.31
CA LYS A 89 -18.71 -0.44 -9.70
C LYS A 89 -17.74 0.55 -9.05
N ASP A 90 -17.28 0.26 -7.83
CA ASP A 90 -16.31 1.09 -7.14
C ASP A 90 -14.91 0.92 -7.73
N PHE A 91 -14.58 -0.30 -8.17
CA PHE A 91 -13.37 -0.55 -8.93
C PHE A 91 -13.38 0.18 -10.28
N GLU A 92 -14.48 0.14 -11.02
CA GLU A 92 -14.64 0.85 -12.28
C GLU A 92 -14.49 2.36 -12.11
N LYS A 93 -15.08 2.89 -11.05
CA LYS A 93 -14.94 4.30 -10.70
C LYS A 93 -13.47 4.64 -10.39
N TYR A 94 -12.80 3.77 -9.66
CA TYR A 94 -11.39 3.96 -9.32
C TYR A 94 -10.49 3.94 -10.57
N LEU A 95 -10.78 3.09 -11.55
CA LEU A 95 -10.08 3.10 -12.85
C LEU A 95 -10.15 4.48 -13.51
N THR A 96 -11.32 5.11 -13.49
CA THR A 96 -11.50 6.45 -14.02
C THR A 96 -10.68 7.48 -13.24
N GLU A 97 -10.63 7.34 -11.93
CA GLU A 97 -9.85 8.23 -11.07
C GLU A 97 -8.34 8.12 -11.33
N VAL A 98 -7.81 6.90 -11.49
CA VAL A 98 -6.38 6.72 -11.76
C VAL A 98 -5.99 7.18 -13.16
N GLU A 99 -6.85 7.01 -14.15
CA GLU A 99 -6.63 7.58 -15.49
C GLU A 99 -6.57 9.10 -15.43
N SER A 100 -7.51 9.71 -14.71
CA SER A 100 -7.57 11.16 -14.53
C SER A 100 -6.38 11.71 -13.77
N ALA A 101 -5.77 10.88 -12.91
CA ALA A 101 -4.56 11.23 -12.15
C ALA A 101 -3.27 11.11 -12.97
N GLY A 102 -3.36 10.68 -14.24
CA GLY A 102 -2.22 10.62 -15.14
C GLY A 102 -1.70 9.23 -15.45
N PHE A 103 -2.28 8.17 -14.88
CA PHE A 103 -1.88 6.78 -15.16
C PHE A 103 -2.60 6.28 -16.42
N SER A 104 -2.14 6.74 -17.58
CA SER A 104 -2.78 6.44 -18.85
C SER A 104 -1.78 6.08 -19.96
N ALA A 105 -0.48 6.22 -19.72
CA ALA A 105 0.55 5.84 -20.67
C ALA A 105 0.82 4.34 -20.60
N GLU A 106 1.19 3.75 -21.72
CA GLU A 106 1.50 2.31 -21.85
C GLU A 106 0.42 1.41 -21.25
N LYS A 107 -0.83 1.83 -21.41
CA LYS A 107 -1.98 1.18 -20.80
C LYS A 107 -2.23 -0.22 -21.35
N ALA A 108 -2.43 -1.18 -20.45
CA ALA A 108 -2.85 -2.53 -20.79
C ALA A 108 -4.00 -2.94 -19.87
N GLU A 109 -5.04 -3.50 -20.45
CA GLU A 109 -6.21 -3.98 -19.71
C GLU A 109 -6.49 -5.43 -20.09
N TYR A 110 -6.80 -6.24 -19.08
CA TYR A 110 -7.22 -7.62 -19.27
C TYR A 110 -8.35 -7.91 -18.27
N SER A 111 -9.36 -8.61 -18.74
CA SER A 111 -10.48 -9.01 -17.87
C SER A 111 -11.02 -10.37 -18.28
N ASP A 112 -11.25 -11.22 -17.29
CA ASP A 112 -11.96 -12.49 -17.45
C ASP A 112 -12.97 -12.65 -16.30
N ASP A 113 -13.57 -13.84 -16.17
CA ASP A 113 -14.58 -14.08 -15.13
C ASP A 113 -14.01 -14.02 -13.71
N ALA A 114 -12.70 -14.21 -13.54
CA ALA A 114 -12.05 -14.24 -12.24
C ALA A 114 -11.41 -12.90 -11.86
N ASN A 115 -10.74 -12.24 -12.81
CA ASN A 115 -9.92 -11.06 -12.53
C ASN A 115 -10.07 -9.97 -13.58
N SER A 116 -9.89 -8.72 -13.14
CA SER A 116 -9.67 -7.58 -14.03
C SER A 116 -8.32 -6.96 -13.67
N ILE A 117 -7.46 -6.80 -14.67
CA ILE A 117 -6.12 -6.26 -14.49
C ILE A 117 -5.99 -4.98 -15.30
N TYR A 118 -5.43 -3.95 -14.68
CA TYR A 118 -5.14 -2.67 -15.32
C TYR A 118 -3.68 -2.32 -15.03
N ILE A 119 -2.94 -2.01 -16.08
CA ILE A 119 -1.54 -1.60 -15.99
C ILE A 119 -1.38 -0.29 -16.75
N ALA A 120 -0.73 0.70 -16.15
CA ALA A 120 -0.46 1.97 -16.80
C ALA A 120 0.72 2.67 -16.14
N GLN A 121 1.23 3.69 -16.79
CA GLN A 121 2.34 4.49 -16.31
C GLN A 121 1.94 5.97 -16.37
N ASN A 122 2.48 6.77 -15.44
CA ASN A 122 2.31 8.21 -15.49
C ASN A 122 3.56 8.91 -16.09
N ASP A 123 3.51 10.23 -16.19
CA ASP A 123 4.60 11.04 -16.76
C ASP A 123 5.85 11.10 -15.88
N LYS A 124 5.75 10.67 -14.63
CA LYS A 124 6.88 10.57 -13.69
C LYS A 124 7.56 9.20 -13.73
N ARG A 125 7.18 8.34 -14.68
CA ARG A 125 7.69 6.97 -14.81
C ARG A 125 7.35 6.09 -13.61
N ILE A 126 6.18 6.32 -13.05
CA ILE A 126 5.61 5.47 -12.01
C ILE A 126 4.65 4.50 -12.68
N SER A 127 4.91 3.20 -12.51
CA SER A 127 4.07 2.13 -13.04
C SER A 127 3.02 1.73 -12.02
N LEU A 128 1.78 1.60 -12.44
CA LEU A 128 0.65 1.18 -11.63
C LEU A 128 0.14 -0.15 -12.15
N GLN A 129 -0.12 -1.07 -11.25
CA GLN A 129 -0.82 -2.32 -11.54
C GLN A 129 -1.97 -2.50 -10.56
N LEU A 130 -3.17 -2.70 -11.10
CA LEU A 130 -4.36 -3.03 -10.34
C LEU A 130 -4.80 -4.44 -10.73
N ASN A 131 -5.12 -5.25 -9.74
CA ASN A 131 -5.69 -6.57 -9.94
C ASN A 131 -6.92 -6.70 -9.06
N TYR A 132 -8.08 -6.73 -9.68
CA TYR A 132 -9.36 -6.89 -9.00
C TYR A 132 -9.86 -8.32 -9.16
N GLU A 133 -10.05 -8.99 -8.04
CA GLU A 133 -10.61 -10.34 -8.02
C GLU A 133 -12.12 -10.26 -7.78
N HIS A 134 -12.90 -10.66 -8.77
CA HIS A 134 -14.35 -10.48 -8.77
C HIS A 134 -15.05 -11.29 -7.67
N LYS A 135 -14.63 -12.51 -7.44
CA LYS A 135 -15.29 -13.40 -6.48
C LYS A 135 -15.12 -12.95 -5.03
N SER A 136 -13.91 -12.54 -4.66
CA SER A 136 -13.58 -12.10 -3.30
C SER A 136 -13.81 -10.61 -3.10
N GLU A 137 -14.08 -9.86 -4.17
CA GLU A 137 -14.20 -8.41 -4.15
C GLU A 137 -12.96 -7.73 -3.56
N ALA A 138 -11.78 -8.28 -3.89
CA ALA A 138 -10.50 -7.80 -3.39
C ALA A 138 -9.72 -7.09 -4.51
N LEU A 139 -9.18 -5.93 -4.18
CA LEU A 139 -8.32 -5.16 -5.07
C LEU A 139 -6.90 -5.17 -4.52
N SER A 140 -5.95 -5.63 -5.34
CA SER A 140 -4.53 -5.49 -5.07
C SER A 140 -3.99 -4.36 -5.94
N LEU A 141 -3.30 -3.43 -5.30
CA LEU A 141 -2.73 -2.26 -5.96
C LEU A 141 -1.22 -2.26 -5.73
N ALA A 142 -0.46 -2.08 -6.79
CA ALA A 142 0.99 -1.96 -6.70
C ALA A 142 1.45 -0.80 -7.56
N ILE A 143 2.30 0.06 -7.01
CA ILE A 143 2.97 1.12 -7.75
C ILE A 143 4.46 1.05 -7.49
N VAL A 144 5.24 1.29 -8.54
CA VAL A 144 6.70 1.24 -8.50
C VAL A 144 7.26 2.40 -9.32
N LYS A 145 8.23 3.07 -8.76
CA LYS A 145 8.99 4.06 -9.51
C LYS A 145 10.06 3.34 -10.33
N GLU A 146 10.01 3.51 -11.64
CA GLU A 146 10.99 2.89 -12.50
C GLU A 146 12.32 3.62 -12.44
N SER A 147 13.40 2.85 -12.33
CA SER A 147 14.75 3.40 -12.36
C SER A 147 15.12 3.81 -13.79
N GLU A 148 15.94 4.83 -13.89
CA GLU A 148 16.49 5.29 -15.18
C GLU A 148 17.46 4.30 -15.79
#